data_9778778fb7fd60970ae73901d36038ee
#
_entry.id   9778778fb7fd60970ae73901d36038ee
#
_cell.length_a   1.000
_cell.length_b   1.000
_cell.length_c   1.000
_cell.angle_alpha   90.00
_cell.angle_beta   90.00
_cell.angle_gamma   90.00
#
_symmetry.space_group_name_H-M   'P 1'
#
loop_
_entity.id
_entity.type
_entity.pdbx_description
1 polymer ?
#
loop_
_entity_poly.entity_id
_entity_poly.type
_entity_poly.pdbx_seq_one_letter_code
_entity_poly.pdbx_strand_id
1 'polypeptide(L)'
;MTLSTGTILAGRYEITAPIATGGMGEVWRARDRVLDRVVAAKVLRSEFTGDPSFVARFRNEARHTAALSHPNIASVYDYGETEDERGSQLAFLVMELVEGKPLVTILHEEGKLPVDWTLHVLGQSADGLSAAHHAGVVHRDIKPGNLIVRPDGVVKLTDFGIARARDATPLTRTGMVVGTAQYLSPEQAQGFEVTAASDVYSLGVVGYECLTGGRPFDGTSQVAVALAHINRPPPPLPASVPPAVRLLIERALAKDPADRFPDGAAFAAAVRSVASGNGLASRNGLAAVPPVAGPGTAPSPAAAPTAQTEVVGDLADSRTQVLGAASAGGAAVTGARTSAGAMPPLRRPPEDDEERRYAPTGDDGRRRNR
;
A
#
# COMPACT_ATOMS: atom_id res chain seq x y z
N MET A 1 24.25 8.02 -6.80
CA MET A 1 24.58 7.94 -8.23
C MET A 1 23.34 7.56 -8.99
N THR A 2 23.03 8.20 -10.08
CA THR A 2 21.97 7.77 -11.00
C THR A 2 22.54 6.71 -11.92
N LEU A 3 21.99 5.51 -11.92
CA LEU A 3 22.27 4.50 -12.94
C LEU A 3 21.98 5.10 -14.32
N SER A 4 22.71 4.64 -15.33
CA SER A 4 22.51 5.08 -16.70
C SER A 4 22.19 3.89 -17.60
N THR A 5 21.52 4.18 -18.69
CA THR A 5 21.32 3.22 -19.78
C THR A 5 22.70 2.69 -20.27
N GLY A 6 22.77 1.38 -20.49
CA GLY A 6 24.02 0.69 -20.84
C GLY A 6 24.80 0.14 -19.66
N THR A 7 24.48 0.53 -18.39
CA THR A 7 25.10 -0.09 -17.21
C THR A 7 24.75 -1.58 -17.16
N ILE A 8 25.75 -2.42 -16.86
CA ILE A 8 25.55 -3.88 -16.75
C ILE A 8 25.70 -4.28 -15.28
N LEU A 9 24.60 -4.74 -14.67
CA LEU A 9 24.59 -5.24 -13.30
C LEU A 9 25.09 -6.69 -13.28
N ALA A 10 26.04 -6.96 -12.40
CA ALA A 10 26.65 -8.29 -12.20
C ALA A 10 27.07 -9.00 -13.51
N GLY A 11 27.49 -8.26 -14.53
CA GLY A 11 27.90 -8.79 -15.83
C GLY A 11 26.77 -9.40 -16.68
N ARG A 12 25.51 -9.34 -16.23
CA ARG A 12 24.36 -10.04 -16.83
C ARG A 12 23.20 -9.14 -17.25
N TYR A 13 22.79 -8.21 -16.42
CA TYR A 13 21.58 -7.42 -16.64
C TYR A 13 21.92 -6.04 -17.17
N GLU A 14 21.68 -5.80 -18.45
CA GLU A 14 21.92 -4.54 -19.13
C GLU A 14 20.73 -3.59 -18.93
N ILE A 15 20.96 -2.46 -18.28
CA ILE A 15 19.97 -1.42 -18.05
C ILE A 15 19.62 -0.73 -19.36
N THR A 16 18.32 -0.70 -19.72
CA THR A 16 17.86 -0.15 -21.00
C THR A 16 17.02 1.11 -20.89
N ALA A 17 16.17 1.23 -19.87
CA ALA A 17 15.34 2.41 -19.65
C ALA A 17 14.88 2.52 -18.19
N PRO A 18 14.65 3.73 -17.65
CA PRO A 18 14.03 3.90 -16.36
C PRO A 18 12.53 3.56 -16.44
N ILE A 19 11.97 2.98 -15.37
CA ILE A 19 10.53 2.71 -15.21
C ILE A 19 9.95 3.61 -14.13
N ALA A 20 10.57 3.61 -12.93
CA ALA A 20 10.09 4.37 -11.79
C ALA A 20 11.22 4.71 -10.83
N THR A 21 11.05 5.82 -10.10
CA THR A 21 11.94 6.20 -9.00
C THR A 21 11.12 6.27 -7.72
N GLY A 22 11.55 5.56 -6.68
CA GLY A 22 10.90 5.53 -5.38
C GLY A 22 11.82 5.95 -4.24
N GLY A 23 11.27 5.97 -3.02
CA GLY A 23 12.04 6.37 -1.83
C GLY A 23 13.25 5.47 -1.55
N MET A 24 13.17 4.18 -1.86
CA MET A 24 14.21 3.18 -1.53
C MET A 24 15.11 2.82 -2.70
N GLY A 25 14.73 3.17 -3.94
CA GLY A 25 15.48 2.75 -5.11
C GLY A 25 14.85 3.18 -6.41
N GLU A 26 15.44 2.70 -7.47
CA GLU A 26 15.02 2.92 -8.84
C GLU A 26 14.64 1.59 -9.48
N VAL A 27 13.57 1.58 -10.26
CA VAL A 27 13.16 0.43 -11.06
C VAL A 27 13.47 0.71 -12.50
N TRP A 28 14.20 -0.19 -13.13
CA TRP A 28 14.68 -0.08 -14.47
C TRP A 28 14.21 -1.24 -15.35
N ARG A 29 13.97 -0.97 -16.60
CA ARG A 29 13.88 -1.99 -17.63
C ARG A 29 15.28 -2.47 -17.93
N ALA A 30 15.51 -3.79 -17.92
CA ALA A 30 16.80 -4.38 -18.21
C ALA A 30 16.66 -5.58 -19.16
N ARG A 31 17.75 -5.93 -19.85
CA ARG A 31 17.85 -7.14 -20.66
C ARG A 31 18.73 -8.16 -19.96
N ASP A 32 18.20 -9.33 -19.66
CA ASP A 32 18.97 -10.47 -19.21
C ASP A 32 19.74 -11.03 -20.43
N ARG A 33 21.04 -10.75 -20.49
CA ARG A 33 21.91 -11.11 -21.63
C ARG A 33 22.18 -12.61 -21.74
N VAL A 34 21.92 -13.37 -20.67
CA VAL A 34 22.12 -14.83 -20.63
C VAL A 34 20.88 -15.56 -21.15
N LEU A 35 19.68 -15.14 -20.71
CA LEU A 35 18.42 -15.76 -21.08
C LEU A 35 17.68 -15.02 -22.20
N ASP A 36 18.27 -13.94 -22.72
CA ASP A 36 17.74 -13.08 -23.80
C ASP A 36 16.28 -12.64 -23.60
N ARG A 37 15.96 -12.19 -22.39
CA ARG A 37 14.61 -11.71 -22.01
C ARG A 37 14.66 -10.33 -21.40
N VAL A 38 13.54 -9.62 -21.48
CA VAL A 38 13.36 -8.33 -20.80
C VAL A 38 12.87 -8.57 -19.38
N VAL A 39 13.44 -7.84 -18.43
CA VAL A 39 13.14 -7.94 -17.01
C VAL A 39 13.01 -6.55 -16.38
N ALA A 40 12.44 -6.47 -15.18
CA ALA A 40 12.54 -5.30 -14.32
C ALA A 40 13.67 -5.51 -13.31
N ALA A 41 14.53 -4.50 -13.16
CA ALA A 41 15.60 -4.49 -12.17
C ALA A 41 15.34 -3.36 -11.16
N LYS A 42 15.07 -3.71 -9.90
CA LYS A 42 14.94 -2.75 -8.80
C LYS A 42 16.27 -2.63 -8.10
N VAL A 43 16.87 -1.45 -8.15
CA VAL A 43 18.20 -1.17 -7.61
C VAL A 43 18.07 -0.25 -6.41
N LEU A 44 18.63 -0.66 -5.28
CA LEU A 44 18.62 0.12 -4.05
C LEU A 44 19.54 1.35 -4.19
N ARG A 45 19.13 2.45 -3.56
CA ARG A 45 19.97 3.64 -3.44
C ARG A 45 21.15 3.36 -2.52
N SER A 46 22.28 4.02 -2.80
CA SER A 46 23.53 3.87 -2.05
C SER A 46 23.40 4.19 -0.55
N GLU A 47 22.47 5.05 -0.17
CA GLU A 47 22.17 5.37 1.24
C GLU A 47 21.67 4.15 2.04
N PHE A 48 21.05 3.18 1.38
CA PHE A 48 20.56 1.93 2.00
C PHE A 48 21.59 0.80 1.91
N THR A 49 22.45 0.79 0.89
CA THR A 49 23.48 -0.23 0.73
C THR A 49 24.66 -0.05 1.68
N GLY A 50 24.80 1.14 2.27
CA GLY A 50 25.76 1.42 3.33
C GLY A 50 25.42 0.78 4.69
N ASP A 51 24.18 0.28 4.89
CA ASP A 51 23.77 -0.45 6.10
C ASP A 51 23.69 -1.96 5.82
N PRO A 52 24.66 -2.77 6.31
CA PRO A 52 24.66 -4.23 6.10
C PRO A 52 23.41 -4.91 6.61
N SER A 53 22.77 -4.37 7.66
CA SER A 53 21.54 -4.93 8.23
C SER A 53 20.36 -4.72 7.27
N PHE A 54 20.34 -3.59 6.55
CA PHE A 54 19.32 -3.33 5.55
C PHE A 54 19.48 -4.24 4.33
N VAL A 55 20.71 -4.41 3.84
CA VAL A 55 21.02 -5.31 2.71
C VAL A 55 20.66 -6.77 3.06
N ALA A 56 20.99 -7.21 4.28
CA ALA A 56 20.64 -8.56 4.74
C ALA A 56 19.10 -8.77 4.78
N ARG A 57 18.33 -7.78 5.26
CA ARG A 57 16.86 -7.82 5.23
C ARG A 57 16.32 -7.86 3.81
N PHE A 58 16.82 -7.00 2.93
CA PHE A 58 16.44 -6.97 1.52
C PHE A 58 16.69 -8.32 0.83
N ARG A 59 17.84 -8.94 1.08
CA ARG A 59 18.20 -10.27 0.57
C ARG A 59 17.26 -11.37 1.09
N ASN A 60 16.95 -11.36 2.39
CA ASN A 60 16.08 -12.37 2.99
C ASN A 60 14.64 -12.26 2.46
N GLU A 61 14.14 -11.06 2.30
CA GLU A 61 12.80 -10.82 1.77
C GLU A 61 12.70 -11.14 0.28
N ALA A 62 13.77 -10.85 -0.48
CA ALA A 62 13.91 -11.29 -1.86
C ALA A 62 13.79 -12.83 -1.98
N ARG A 63 14.43 -13.58 -1.06
CA ARG A 63 14.34 -15.05 -1.02
C ARG A 63 12.93 -15.55 -0.72
N HIS A 64 12.23 -14.93 0.23
CA HIS A 64 10.85 -15.31 0.56
C HIS A 64 9.90 -15.02 -0.62
N THR A 65 10.06 -13.87 -1.27
CA THR A 65 9.23 -13.50 -2.43
C THR A 65 9.56 -14.37 -3.66
N ALA A 66 10.81 -14.78 -3.84
CA ALA A 66 11.23 -15.64 -4.94
C ALA A 66 10.60 -17.05 -4.88
N ALA A 67 10.16 -17.50 -3.70
CA ALA A 67 9.44 -18.76 -3.54
C ALA A 67 7.97 -18.68 -3.99
N LEU A 68 7.43 -17.46 -4.22
CA LEU A 68 6.05 -17.26 -4.63
C LEU A 68 5.90 -17.47 -6.15
N SER A 69 4.96 -18.33 -6.53
CA SER A 69 4.58 -18.56 -7.93
C SER A 69 3.07 -18.52 -8.04
N HIS A 70 2.52 -17.44 -8.61
CA HIS A 70 1.09 -17.25 -8.79
C HIS A 70 0.81 -16.30 -9.96
N PRO A 71 -0.25 -16.51 -10.78
CA PRO A 71 -0.57 -15.64 -11.91
C PRO A 71 -0.77 -14.16 -11.52
N ASN A 72 -1.23 -13.89 -10.28
CA ASN A 72 -1.44 -12.54 -9.77
C ASN A 72 -0.27 -12.00 -8.94
N ILE A 73 0.92 -12.60 -9.03
CA ILE A 73 2.15 -12.10 -8.40
C ILE A 73 3.22 -11.96 -9.48
N ALA A 74 3.94 -10.85 -9.50
CA ALA A 74 5.11 -10.70 -10.34
C ALA A 74 6.25 -11.57 -9.81
N SER A 75 6.79 -12.45 -10.66
CA SER A 75 7.82 -13.41 -10.29
C SER A 75 9.14 -12.71 -10.01
N VAL A 76 9.82 -13.10 -8.94
CA VAL A 76 11.22 -12.72 -8.68
C VAL A 76 12.13 -13.74 -9.35
N TYR A 77 13.11 -13.26 -10.12
CA TYR A 77 14.01 -14.12 -10.89
C TYR A 77 15.40 -14.22 -10.31
N ASP A 78 15.91 -13.12 -9.73
CA ASP A 78 17.27 -13.09 -9.24
C ASP A 78 17.46 -11.97 -8.21
N TYR A 79 18.49 -12.10 -7.40
CA TYR A 79 18.99 -11.09 -6.49
C TYR A 79 20.49 -11.01 -6.64
N GLY A 80 21.06 -9.81 -6.68
CA GLY A 80 22.49 -9.62 -6.79
C GLY A 80 23.01 -8.44 -6.00
N GLU A 81 24.28 -8.51 -5.70
CA GLU A 81 25.08 -7.43 -5.13
C GLU A 81 26.27 -7.22 -6.05
N THR A 82 26.60 -5.99 -6.33
CA THR A 82 27.73 -5.60 -7.19
C THR A 82 28.30 -4.26 -6.73
N GLU A 83 29.44 -3.89 -7.26
CA GLU A 83 29.99 -2.55 -7.06
C GLU A 83 29.78 -1.71 -8.32
N ASP A 84 29.52 -0.43 -8.12
CA ASP A 84 29.54 0.52 -9.23
C ASP A 84 31.00 0.90 -9.60
N GLU A 85 31.17 1.65 -10.69
CA GLU A 85 32.48 2.11 -11.16
C GLU A 85 33.29 2.95 -10.14
N ARG A 86 32.63 3.38 -9.06
CA ARG A 86 33.25 4.17 -7.96
C ARG A 86 33.49 3.34 -6.72
N GLY A 87 33.24 2.02 -6.77
CA GLY A 87 33.39 1.11 -5.64
C GLY A 87 32.24 1.18 -4.63
N SER A 88 31.10 1.82 -4.97
CA SER A 88 29.93 1.83 -4.10
C SER A 88 29.14 0.53 -4.25
N GLN A 89 28.77 -0.07 -3.14
CA GLN A 89 27.95 -1.28 -3.14
C GLN A 89 26.55 -1.00 -3.68
N LEU A 90 26.11 -1.82 -4.62
CA LEU A 90 24.78 -1.85 -5.17
C LEU A 90 24.14 -3.19 -4.83
N ALA A 91 22.86 -3.16 -4.38
CA ALA A 91 22.04 -4.35 -4.25
C ALA A 91 20.82 -4.20 -5.17
N PHE A 92 20.48 -5.26 -5.89
CA PHE A 92 19.38 -5.23 -6.85
C PHE A 92 18.58 -6.51 -6.85
N LEU A 93 17.31 -6.36 -7.23
CA LEU A 93 16.35 -7.44 -7.41
C LEU A 93 15.91 -7.48 -8.86
N VAL A 94 15.96 -8.64 -9.49
CA VAL A 94 15.47 -8.85 -10.86
C VAL A 94 14.14 -9.59 -10.80
N MET A 95 13.14 -9.03 -11.47
CA MET A 95 11.79 -9.56 -11.43
C MET A 95 11.12 -9.51 -12.82
N GLU A 96 9.98 -10.13 -12.91
CA GLU A 96 9.10 -10.05 -14.07
C GLU A 96 8.83 -8.59 -14.43
N LEU A 97 9.10 -8.21 -15.67
CA LEU A 97 8.58 -6.97 -16.22
C LEU A 97 7.11 -7.18 -16.58
N VAL A 98 6.21 -6.70 -15.75
CA VAL A 98 4.77 -6.79 -16.01
C VAL A 98 4.39 -5.72 -17.02
N GLU A 99 4.00 -6.15 -18.22
CA GLU A 99 3.46 -5.25 -19.25
C GLU A 99 2.01 -4.89 -18.90
N GLY A 100 1.78 -3.63 -18.53
CA GLY A 100 0.48 -3.15 -18.07
C GLY A 100 0.54 -1.73 -17.51
N LYS A 101 -0.61 -1.25 -17.00
CA LYS A 101 -0.69 0.05 -16.34
C LYS A 101 -0.83 -0.14 -14.82
N PRO A 102 -0.08 0.59 -13.98
CA PRO A 102 -0.37 0.66 -12.56
C PRO A 102 -1.81 1.14 -12.32
N LEU A 103 -2.50 0.57 -11.34
CA LEU A 103 -3.88 0.95 -11.02
C LEU A 103 -4.00 2.43 -10.65
N VAL A 104 -2.96 3.03 -10.05
CA VAL A 104 -2.91 4.46 -9.76
C VAL A 104 -3.02 5.30 -11.03
N THR A 105 -2.41 4.87 -12.13
CA THR A 105 -2.51 5.56 -13.43
C THR A 105 -3.93 5.45 -13.99
N ILE A 106 -4.53 4.26 -13.91
CA ILE A 106 -5.92 4.03 -14.34
C ILE A 106 -6.89 4.90 -13.53
N LEU A 107 -6.72 4.96 -12.20
CA LEU A 107 -7.54 5.82 -11.34
C LEU A 107 -7.36 7.31 -11.63
N HIS A 108 -6.17 7.72 -12.01
CA HIS A 108 -5.92 9.11 -12.42
C HIS A 108 -6.62 9.44 -13.76
N GLU A 109 -6.61 8.50 -14.71
CA GLU A 109 -7.24 8.67 -16.03
C GLU A 109 -8.79 8.62 -15.93
N GLU A 110 -9.34 7.66 -15.17
CA GLU A 110 -10.78 7.37 -15.11
C GLU A 110 -11.51 8.05 -13.95
N GLY A 111 -10.77 8.54 -12.95
CA GLY A 111 -11.29 9.11 -11.71
C GLY A 111 -11.81 8.04 -10.74
N LYS A 112 -12.70 7.16 -11.18
CA LYS A 112 -13.24 6.03 -10.40
C LYS A 112 -13.58 4.85 -11.32
N LEU A 113 -13.67 3.66 -10.74
CA LEU A 113 -13.98 2.44 -11.49
C LEU A 113 -15.44 1.99 -11.30
N PRO A 114 -16.06 1.36 -12.31
CA PRO A 114 -17.31 0.61 -12.13
C PRO A 114 -17.18 -0.46 -11.05
N VAL A 115 -18.30 -0.80 -10.43
CA VAL A 115 -18.35 -1.79 -9.34
C VAL A 115 -17.78 -3.13 -9.77
N ASP A 116 -18.17 -3.64 -10.94
CA ASP A 116 -17.70 -4.94 -11.44
C ASP A 116 -16.20 -4.96 -11.69
N TRP A 117 -15.64 -3.85 -12.22
CA TRP A 117 -14.20 -3.70 -12.37
C TRP A 117 -13.46 -3.62 -11.04
N THR A 118 -14.04 -2.91 -10.07
CA THR A 118 -13.49 -2.86 -8.71
C THR A 118 -13.44 -4.25 -8.09
N LEU A 119 -14.53 -5.02 -8.16
CA LEU A 119 -14.59 -6.38 -7.64
C LEU A 119 -13.59 -7.31 -8.36
N HIS A 120 -13.43 -7.14 -9.69
CA HIS A 120 -12.43 -7.88 -10.47
C HIS A 120 -11.00 -7.61 -9.97
N VAL A 121 -10.63 -6.33 -9.81
CA VAL A 121 -9.31 -5.95 -9.28
C VAL A 121 -9.09 -6.48 -7.87
N LEU A 122 -10.08 -6.31 -6.98
CA LEU A 122 -9.99 -6.79 -5.60
C LEU A 122 -9.88 -8.31 -5.54
N GLY A 123 -10.66 -9.04 -6.35
CA GLY A 123 -10.64 -10.50 -6.37
C GLY A 123 -9.28 -11.05 -6.77
N GLN A 124 -8.72 -10.58 -7.88
CA GLN A 124 -7.42 -11.03 -8.35
C GLN A 124 -6.27 -10.64 -7.40
N SER A 125 -6.32 -9.41 -6.86
CA SER A 125 -5.34 -8.98 -5.86
C SER A 125 -5.41 -9.84 -4.60
N ALA A 126 -6.61 -10.18 -4.15
CA ALA A 126 -6.83 -11.05 -3.00
C ALA A 126 -6.38 -12.50 -3.26
N ASP A 127 -6.52 -13.02 -4.48
CA ASP A 127 -6.00 -14.34 -4.86
C ASP A 127 -4.46 -14.37 -4.82
N GLY A 128 -3.80 -13.31 -5.29
CA GLY A 128 -2.35 -13.14 -5.14
C GLY A 128 -1.92 -13.05 -3.68
N LEU A 129 -2.63 -12.26 -2.86
CA LEU A 129 -2.37 -12.17 -1.43
C LEU A 129 -2.61 -13.51 -0.72
N SER A 130 -3.63 -14.27 -1.11
CA SER A 130 -3.89 -15.60 -0.57
C SER A 130 -2.69 -16.53 -0.75
N ALA A 131 -2.10 -16.55 -1.94
CA ALA A 131 -0.90 -17.36 -2.22
C ALA A 131 0.30 -16.91 -1.36
N ALA A 132 0.50 -15.61 -1.21
CA ALA A 132 1.58 -15.06 -0.37
C ALA A 132 1.37 -15.39 1.12
N HIS A 133 0.16 -15.17 1.64
CA HIS A 133 -0.19 -15.44 3.04
C HIS A 133 -0.06 -16.94 3.39
N HIS A 134 -0.46 -17.83 2.46
CA HIS A 134 -0.27 -19.28 2.64
C HIS A 134 1.21 -19.67 2.74
N ALA A 135 2.09 -18.94 2.04
CA ALA A 135 3.54 -19.11 2.13
C ALA A 135 4.17 -18.36 3.33
N GLY A 136 3.37 -17.77 4.22
CA GLY A 136 3.85 -17.00 5.37
C GLY A 136 4.42 -15.61 5.02
N VAL A 137 4.13 -15.10 3.82
CA VAL A 137 4.60 -13.79 3.35
C VAL A 137 3.46 -12.79 3.40
N VAL A 138 3.67 -11.67 4.10
CA VAL A 138 2.76 -10.52 4.15
C VAL A 138 3.32 -9.42 3.24
N HIS A 139 2.48 -8.83 2.40
CA HIS A 139 2.91 -7.84 1.39
C HIS A 139 3.35 -6.49 1.99
N ARG A 140 2.62 -5.98 2.99
CA ARG A 140 2.91 -4.78 3.79
C ARG A 140 2.87 -3.43 3.08
N ASP A 141 2.75 -3.39 1.76
CA ASP A 141 2.73 -2.14 0.96
C ASP A 141 1.68 -2.23 -0.17
N ILE A 142 0.48 -2.72 0.13
CA ILE A 142 -0.64 -2.73 -0.82
C ILE A 142 -1.10 -1.30 -1.08
N LYS A 143 -1.04 -0.91 -2.36
CA LYS A 143 -1.47 0.39 -2.87
C LYS A 143 -1.68 0.31 -4.38
N PRO A 144 -2.41 1.25 -5.01
CA PRO A 144 -2.68 1.21 -6.46
C PRO A 144 -1.41 1.21 -7.33
N GLY A 145 -0.31 1.79 -6.85
CA GLY A 145 0.97 1.79 -7.58
C GLY A 145 1.62 0.41 -7.70
N ASN A 146 1.30 -0.51 -6.77
CA ASN A 146 1.86 -1.86 -6.71
C ASN A 146 0.90 -2.92 -7.31
N LEU A 147 -0.21 -2.49 -7.90
CA LEU A 147 -1.17 -3.32 -8.62
C LEU A 147 -1.07 -3.00 -10.11
N ILE A 148 -0.47 -3.87 -10.90
CA ILE A 148 -0.33 -3.67 -12.35
C ILE A 148 -1.45 -4.41 -13.06
N VAL A 149 -2.26 -3.68 -13.81
CA VAL A 149 -3.34 -4.23 -14.63
C VAL A 149 -2.82 -4.42 -16.05
N ARG A 150 -2.80 -5.66 -16.50
CA ARG A 150 -2.37 -6.03 -17.85
C ARG A 150 -3.49 -5.78 -18.87
N PRO A 151 -3.15 -5.67 -20.18
CA PRO A 151 -4.16 -5.48 -21.23
C PRO A 151 -5.21 -6.62 -21.32
N ASP A 152 -4.85 -7.84 -20.88
CA ASP A 152 -5.75 -9.00 -20.79
C ASP A 152 -6.63 -9.01 -19.54
N GLY A 153 -6.55 -7.95 -18.71
CA GLY A 153 -7.31 -7.80 -17.47
C GLY A 153 -6.71 -8.52 -16.26
N VAL A 154 -5.58 -9.22 -16.41
CA VAL A 154 -4.90 -9.84 -15.27
C VAL A 154 -4.27 -8.77 -14.39
N VAL A 155 -4.51 -8.84 -13.08
CA VAL A 155 -3.90 -7.96 -12.08
C VAL A 155 -2.72 -8.68 -11.44
N LYS A 156 -1.56 -8.03 -11.39
CA LYS A 156 -0.36 -8.56 -10.74
C LYS A 156 0.08 -7.67 -9.58
N LEU A 157 0.34 -8.29 -8.43
CA LEU A 157 0.99 -7.68 -7.29
C LEU A 157 2.49 -7.56 -7.57
N THR A 158 3.04 -6.39 -7.29
CA THR A 158 4.48 -6.10 -7.39
C THR A 158 4.97 -5.50 -6.08
N ASP A 159 6.29 -5.43 -5.91
CA ASP A 159 6.90 -4.70 -4.79
C ASP A 159 6.39 -5.15 -3.41
N PHE A 160 6.39 -6.47 -3.14
CA PHE A 160 6.28 -6.97 -1.78
C PHE A 160 7.23 -6.17 -0.90
N GLY A 161 6.82 -5.78 0.29
CA GLY A 161 7.47 -4.79 1.14
C GLY A 161 8.91 -5.08 1.55
N ILE A 162 9.74 -5.43 0.55
CA ILE A 162 11.11 -5.98 0.59
C ILE A 162 12.07 -5.14 1.45
N ALA A 163 11.73 -3.92 1.77
CA ALA A 163 12.62 -3.04 2.50
C ALA A 163 11.98 -2.36 3.73
N ARG A 164 10.74 -2.67 4.07
CA ARG A 164 10.12 -2.17 5.29
C ARG A 164 10.58 -3.03 6.47
N ALA A 165 11.45 -2.47 7.31
CA ALA A 165 11.89 -3.13 8.52
C ALA A 165 10.68 -3.53 9.38
N ARG A 166 10.69 -4.77 9.92
CA ARG A 166 9.69 -5.23 10.90
C ARG A 166 9.55 -4.28 12.09
N ASP A 167 10.61 -3.52 12.39
CA ASP A 167 10.73 -2.66 13.55
C ASP A 167 10.61 -1.15 13.25
N ALA A 168 10.38 -0.79 11.98
CA ALA A 168 10.18 0.62 11.63
C ALA A 168 8.72 1.00 11.93
N THR A 169 8.49 1.63 13.07
CA THR A 169 7.24 2.32 13.36
C THR A 169 7.08 3.41 12.29
N PRO A 170 6.03 3.37 11.43
CA PRO A 170 5.82 4.42 10.44
C PRO A 170 5.73 5.81 11.07
N LEU A 171 5.16 5.89 12.27
CA LEU A 171 5.17 7.07 13.10
C LEU A 171 6.43 7.04 13.98
N THR A 172 7.54 7.59 13.45
CA THR A 172 8.79 7.67 14.23
C THR A 172 8.64 8.54 15.47
N ARG A 173 9.53 8.37 16.48
CA ARG A 173 9.61 9.23 17.66
C ARG A 173 9.75 10.72 17.30
N THR A 174 10.20 11.03 16.11
CA THR A 174 10.34 12.38 15.57
C THR A 174 9.08 12.91 14.88
N GLY A 175 7.96 12.14 14.88
CA GLY A 175 6.72 12.54 14.22
C GLY A 175 6.77 12.49 12.69
N MET A 176 7.77 11.84 12.11
CA MET A 176 7.85 11.58 10.67
C MET A 176 7.27 10.21 10.35
N VAL A 177 6.44 10.15 9.31
CA VAL A 177 5.94 8.90 8.73
C VAL A 177 6.84 8.52 7.57
N VAL A 178 7.45 7.34 7.64
CA VAL A 178 8.28 6.81 6.54
C VAL A 178 7.37 6.13 5.52
N GLY A 179 7.31 6.68 4.31
CA GLY A 179 6.54 6.14 3.18
C GLY A 179 5.14 6.77 3.04
N THR A 180 4.30 6.11 2.26
CA THR A 180 2.94 6.56 1.93
C THR A 180 1.97 6.16 3.02
N ALA A 181 1.45 7.12 3.82
CA ALA A 181 0.51 6.83 4.92
C ALA A 181 -0.90 6.47 4.44
N GLN A 182 -1.25 6.78 3.20
CA GLN A 182 -2.61 6.74 2.67
C GLN A 182 -3.26 5.35 2.64
N TYR A 183 -2.45 4.29 2.71
CA TYR A 183 -2.91 2.90 2.64
C TYR A 183 -2.46 2.07 3.84
N LEU A 184 -1.88 2.70 4.88
CA LEU A 184 -1.42 2.00 6.08
C LEU A 184 -2.62 1.45 6.86
N SER A 185 -2.49 0.22 7.35
CA SER A 185 -3.42 -0.29 8.34
C SER A 185 -3.23 0.39 9.71
N PRO A 186 -4.25 0.42 10.58
CA PRO A 186 -4.15 1.00 11.91
C PRO A 186 -2.97 0.46 12.72
N GLU A 187 -2.75 -0.86 12.69
CA GLU A 187 -1.65 -1.53 13.38
C GLU A 187 -0.28 -1.16 12.79
N GLN A 188 -0.17 -1.02 11.45
CA GLN A 188 1.06 -0.51 10.84
C GLN A 188 1.36 0.92 11.29
N ALA A 189 0.34 1.78 11.31
CA ALA A 189 0.50 3.17 11.73
C ALA A 189 0.95 3.28 13.20
N GLN A 190 0.56 2.33 14.05
CA GLN A 190 0.92 2.25 15.47
C GLN A 190 2.24 1.49 15.73
N GLY A 191 2.81 0.82 14.72
CA GLY A 191 4.01 0.01 14.87
C GLY A 191 3.75 -1.35 15.54
N PHE A 192 2.50 -1.82 15.50
CA PHE A 192 2.15 -3.16 15.97
C PHE A 192 2.49 -4.22 14.92
N GLU A 193 2.31 -5.49 15.28
CA GLU A 193 2.56 -6.60 14.37
C GLU A 193 1.69 -6.52 13.12
N VAL A 194 2.33 -6.64 11.96
CA VAL A 194 1.69 -6.61 10.65
C VAL A 194 1.38 -8.03 10.21
N THR A 195 0.10 -8.31 9.98
CA THR A 195 -0.42 -9.62 9.62
C THR A 195 -1.07 -9.63 8.23
N ALA A 196 -1.56 -10.78 7.79
CA ALA A 196 -2.36 -10.92 6.58
C ALA A 196 -3.60 -9.99 6.56
N ALA A 197 -4.23 -9.77 7.72
CA ALA A 197 -5.35 -8.85 7.87
C ALA A 197 -4.97 -7.38 7.64
N SER A 198 -3.69 -7.03 7.77
CA SER A 198 -3.19 -5.68 7.43
C SER A 198 -3.23 -5.43 5.92
N ASP A 199 -2.84 -6.42 5.11
CA ASP A 199 -2.93 -6.34 3.65
C ASP A 199 -4.39 -6.27 3.19
N VAL A 200 -5.29 -6.99 3.86
CA VAL A 200 -6.75 -6.91 3.60
C VAL A 200 -7.28 -5.49 3.85
N TYR A 201 -6.86 -4.85 4.94
CA TYR A 201 -7.23 -3.46 5.20
C TYR A 201 -6.75 -2.52 4.09
N SER A 202 -5.48 -2.62 3.73
CA SER A 202 -4.89 -1.79 2.66
C SER A 202 -5.59 -2.03 1.32
N LEU A 203 -5.96 -3.28 1.01
CA LEU A 203 -6.75 -3.62 -0.18
C LEU A 203 -8.19 -3.08 -0.08
N GLY A 204 -8.78 -3.02 1.11
CA GLY A 204 -10.04 -2.34 1.39
C GLY A 204 -9.98 -0.83 1.10
N VAL A 205 -8.85 -0.16 1.45
CA VAL A 205 -8.61 1.25 1.10
C VAL A 205 -8.54 1.43 -0.41
N VAL A 206 -7.85 0.55 -1.13
CA VAL A 206 -7.82 0.55 -2.60
C VAL A 206 -9.23 0.39 -3.18
N GLY A 207 -10.02 -0.54 -2.65
CA GLY A 207 -11.42 -0.75 -3.08
C GLY A 207 -12.30 0.48 -2.86
N TYR A 208 -12.14 1.15 -1.71
CA TYR A 208 -12.84 2.39 -1.42
C TYR A 208 -12.49 3.47 -2.46
N GLU A 209 -11.20 3.66 -2.74
CA GLU A 209 -10.71 4.63 -3.73
C GLU A 209 -11.21 4.29 -5.14
N CYS A 210 -11.18 3.05 -5.56
CA CYS A 210 -11.74 2.61 -6.85
C CYS A 210 -13.22 2.99 -7.00
N LEU A 211 -14.03 2.83 -5.94
CA LEU A 211 -15.47 3.10 -5.99
C LEU A 211 -15.84 4.58 -5.91
N THR A 212 -15.00 5.39 -5.26
CA THR A 212 -15.32 6.79 -4.98
C THR A 212 -14.48 7.79 -5.78
N GLY A 213 -13.31 7.37 -6.25
CA GLY A 213 -12.30 8.25 -6.85
C GLY A 213 -11.44 8.98 -5.82
N GLY A 214 -11.68 8.77 -4.52
CA GLY A 214 -10.92 9.38 -3.43
C GLY A 214 -10.63 8.37 -2.33
N ARG A 215 -9.62 8.66 -1.52
CA ARG A 215 -9.25 7.81 -0.38
C ARG A 215 -10.15 8.07 0.82
N PRO A 216 -10.36 7.09 1.72
CA PRO A 216 -11.18 7.31 2.90
C PRO A 216 -10.59 8.33 3.87
N PHE A 217 -9.27 8.47 3.84
CA PHE A 217 -8.54 9.41 4.70
C PHE A 217 -7.48 10.16 3.90
N ASP A 218 -7.63 11.46 3.86
CA ASP A 218 -6.67 12.42 3.32
C ASP A 218 -6.37 13.49 4.37
N GLY A 219 -5.24 14.17 4.24
CA GLY A 219 -4.83 15.20 5.18
C GLY A 219 -3.60 15.97 4.70
N THR A 220 -3.33 17.08 5.37
CA THR A 220 -2.21 17.98 5.08
C THR A 220 -0.85 17.41 5.46
N SER A 221 -0.80 16.34 6.26
CA SER A 221 0.44 15.67 6.63
C SER A 221 0.24 14.15 6.70
N GLN A 222 1.33 13.41 6.48
CA GLN A 222 1.36 11.95 6.60
C GLN A 222 0.94 11.48 8.01
N VAL A 223 1.30 12.25 9.04
CA VAL A 223 0.89 12.00 10.44
C VAL A 223 -0.62 12.12 10.61
N ALA A 224 -1.22 13.17 10.07
CA ALA A 224 -2.68 13.37 10.16
C ALA A 224 -3.43 12.22 9.47
N VAL A 225 -2.94 11.74 8.33
CA VAL A 225 -3.51 10.59 7.61
C VAL A 225 -3.35 9.31 8.43
N ALA A 226 -2.15 9.04 8.98
CA ALA A 226 -1.91 7.87 9.85
C ALA A 226 -2.85 7.87 11.08
N LEU A 227 -3.00 9.01 11.75
CA LEU A 227 -3.93 9.16 12.88
C LEU A 227 -5.40 8.95 12.47
N ALA A 228 -5.77 9.34 11.25
CA ALA A 228 -7.11 9.08 10.73
C ALA A 228 -7.35 7.58 10.48
N HIS A 229 -6.36 6.86 9.96
CA HIS A 229 -6.42 5.40 9.85
C HIS A 229 -6.61 4.73 11.21
N ILE A 230 -5.98 5.23 12.27
CA ILE A 230 -6.11 4.70 13.62
C ILE A 230 -7.50 5.00 14.22
N ASN A 231 -7.94 6.28 14.17
CA ASN A 231 -8.99 6.77 15.05
C ASN A 231 -10.31 7.12 14.35
N ARG A 232 -10.30 7.37 13.03
CA ARG A 232 -11.52 7.85 12.35
C ARG A 232 -12.24 6.71 11.63
N PRO A 233 -13.57 6.60 11.74
CA PRO A 233 -14.32 5.71 10.87
C PRO A 233 -14.18 6.18 9.42
N PRO A 234 -14.13 5.26 8.44
CA PRO A 234 -14.16 5.64 7.02
C PRO A 234 -15.49 6.33 6.71
N PRO A 235 -15.50 7.36 5.84
CA PRO A 235 -16.75 7.92 5.35
C PRO A 235 -17.60 6.85 4.68
N PRO A 236 -18.95 6.92 4.79
CA PRO A 236 -19.82 5.94 4.17
C PRO A 236 -19.68 5.97 2.64
N LEU A 237 -19.68 4.81 2.01
CA LEU A 237 -19.71 4.70 0.56
C LEU A 237 -21.03 5.25 0.00
N PRO A 238 -21.01 5.87 -1.20
CA PRO A 238 -22.21 6.40 -1.84
C PRO A 238 -23.35 5.38 -1.95
N ALA A 239 -24.60 5.82 -1.87
CA ALA A 239 -25.77 4.97 -1.99
C ALA A 239 -25.89 4.27 -3.36
N SER A 240 -25.23 4.80 -4.40
CA SER A 240 -25.11 4.17 -5.73
C SER A 240 -24.30 2.87 -5.72
N VAL A 241 -23.46 2.63 -4.70
CA VAL A 241 -22.72 1.38 -4.53
C VAL A 241 -23.65 0.33 -3.92
N PRO A 242 -23.75 -0.88 -4.48
CA PRO A 242 -24.63 -1.93 -3.95
C PRO A 242 -24.38 -2.24 -2.47
N PRO A 243 -25.43 -2.52 -1.67
CA PRO A 243 -25.26 -2.74 -0.23
C PRO A 243 -24.26 -3.83 0.14
N ALA A 244 -24.22 -4.93 -0.63
CA ALA A 244 -23.28 -6.03 -0.39
C ALA A 244 -21.81 -5.59 -0.59
N VAL A 245 -21.56 -4.73 -1.57
CA VAL A 245 -20.22 -4.17 -1.82
C VAL A 245 -19.81 -3.19 -0.73
N ARG A 246 -20.76 -2.36 -0.26
CA ARG A 246 -20.52 -1.45 0.88
C ARG A 246 -20.09 -2.23 2.13
N LEU A 247 -20.84 -3.27 2.49
CA LEU A 247 -20.54 -4.13 3.65
C LEU A 247 -19.19 -4.86 3.50
N LEU A 248 -18.85 -5.30 2.29
CA LEU A 248 -17.55 -5.92 2.01
C LEU A 248 -16.39 -4.96 2.32
N ILE A 249 -16.46 -3.74 1.80
CA ILE A 249 -15.42 -2.72 2.02
C ILE A 249 -15.40 -2.23 3.47
N GLU A 250 -16.58 -2.00 4.09
CA GLU A 250 -16.67 -1.60 5.49
C GLU A 250 -16.02 -2.62 6.42
N ARG A 251 -16.24 -3.92 6.18
CA ARG A 251 -15.60 -4.98 6.95
C ARG A 251 -14.08 -5.01 6.72
N ALA A 252 -13.60 -4.85 5.48
CA ALA A 252 -12.17 -4.78 5.22
C ALA A 252 -11.49 -3.59 5.92
N LEU A 253 -12.22 -2.47 6.09
CA LEU A 253 -11.77 -1.26 6.75
C LEU A 253 -12.01 -1.21 8.27
N ALA A 254 -12.48 -2.30 8.89
CA ALA A 254 -12.61 -2.39 10.34
C ALA A 254 -11.27 -2.08 11.03
N LYS A 255 -11.33 -1.38 12.17
CA LYS A 255 -10.10 -0.93 12.87
C LYS A 255 -9.40 -2.08 13.58
N ASP A 256 -10.16 -2.96 14.22
CA ASP A 256 -9.63 -4.18 14.80
C ASP A 256 -9.35 -5.23 13.70
N PRO A 257 -8.12 -5.77 13.59
CA PRO A 257 -7.82 -6.86 12.66
C PRO A 257 -8.72 -8.08 12.79
N ALA A 258 -9.23 -8.36 14.01
CA ALA A 258 -10.11 -9.51 14.29
C ALA A 258 -11.51 -9.36 13.64
N ASP A 259 -11.98 -8.14 13.41
CA ASP A 259 -13.26 -7.85 12.76
C ASP A 259 -13.19 -7.93 11.22
N ARG A 260 -11.98 -8.00 10.66
CA ARG A 260 -11.74 -8.06 9.21
C ARG A 260 -11.86 -9.48 8.66
N PHE A 261 -11.52 -9.63 7.40
CA PHE A 261 -11.19 -10.94 6.84
C PHE A 261 -9.76 -11.31 7.29
N PRO A 262 -9.52 -12.53 7.78
CA PRO A 262 -8.23 -12.90 8.37
C PRO A 262 -7.07 -12.90 7.37
N ASP A 263 -7.38 -13.12 6.08
CA ASP A 263 -6.37 -13.24 5.02
C ASP A 263 -6.94 -12.95 3.63
N GLY A 264 -6.08 -13.04 2.61
CA GLY A 264 -6.45 -12.89 1.21
C GLY A 264 -7.47 -13.93 0.74
N ALA A 265 -7.40 -15.17 1.22
CA ALA A 265 -8.31 -16.25 0.81
C ALA A 265 -9.75 -15.95 1.24
N ALA A 266 -9.95 -15.59 2.49
CA ALA A 266 -11.24 -15.21 3.03
C ALA A 266 -11.82 -13.97 2.33
N PHE A 267 -10.98 -12.98 2.06
CA PHE A 267 -11.42 -11.78 1.34
C PHE A 267 -11.77 -12.09 -0.12
N ALA A 268 -10.95 -12.88 -0.85
CA ALA A 268 -11.24 -13.30 -2.22
C ALA A 268 -12.55 -14.10 -2.32
N ALA A 269 -12.82 -14.99 -1.36
CA ALA A 269 -14.09 -15.73 -1.31
C ALA A 269 -15.29 -14.80 -1.12
N ALA A 270 -15.17 -13.78 -0.25
CA ALA A 270 -16.20 -12.78 -0.04
C ALA A 270 -16.44 -11.92 -1.29
N VAL A 271 -15.38 -11.48 -1.96
CA VAL A 271 -15.47 -10.72 -3.23
C VAL A 271 -16.23 -11.55 -4.28
N ARG A 272 -15.87 -12.83 -4.47
CA ARG A 272 -16.55 -13.73 -5.42
C ARG A 272 -18.03 -13.93 -5.07
N SER A 273 -18.35 -14.07 -3.79
CA SER A 273 -19.74 -14.19 -3.33
C SER A 273 -20.56 -12.95 -3.69
N VAL A 274 -20.01 -11.77 -3.47
CA VAL A 274 -20.66 -10.50 -3.82
C VAL A 274 -20.79 -10.35 -5.35
N ALA A 275 -19.74 -10.66 -6.11
CA ALA A 275 -19.75 -10.56 -7.58
C ALA A 275 -20.78 -11.51 -8.24
N SER A 276 -20.99 -12.71 -7.68
CA SER A 276 -21.99 -13.67 -8.17
C SER A 276 -23.44 -13.36 -7.80
N GLY A 277 -23.71 -12.23 -7.13
CA GLY A 277 -25.02 -11.85 -6.67
C GLY A 277 -25.53 -12.63 -5.44
N ASN A 278 -24.78 -13.61 -4.94
CA ASN A 278 -25.14 -14.42 -3.78
C ASN A 278 -24.93 -13.66 -2.45
N GLY A 279 -24.27 -12.52 -2.48
CA GLY A 279 -23.97 -11.69 -1.31
C GLY A 279 -25.20 -11.14 -0.58
N LEU A 280 -26.37 -11.06 -1.24
CA LEU A 280 -27.64 -10.65 -0.63
C LEU A 280 -28.39 -11.78 0.04
N ALA A 281 -28.18 -13.05 -0.37
CA ALA A 281 -28.87 -14.20 0.18
C ALA A 281 -28.21 -14.74 1.47
N SER A 282 -26.94 -14.47 1.67
CA SER A 282 -26.16 -14.96 2.82
C SER A 282 -25.93 -13.86 3.87
N ARG A 283 -27.02 -13.24 4.37
CA ARG A 283 -26.96 -12.45 5.61
C ARG A 283 -26.41 -13.26 6.80
N ASN A 284 -26.42 -14.60 6.70
CA ASN A 284 -25.92 -15.50 7.74
C ASN A 284 -24.41 -15.80 7.66
N GLY A 285 -23.74 -15.45 6.56
CA GLY A 285 -22.27 -15.65 6.42
C GLY A 285 -21.43 -14.42 6.78
N LEU A 286 -22.07 -13.24 6.84
CA LEU A 286 -21.41 -11.98 7.22
C LEU A 286 -21.80 -11.51 8.64
N ALA A 287 -22.75 -12.16 9.27
CA ALA A 287 -23.21 -11.87 10.62
C ALA A 287 -23.46 -13.18 11.36
N ALA A 288 -22.48 -13.71 12.02
CA ALA A 288 -22.61 -14.44 13.28
C ALA A 288 -21.21 -14.80 13.77
N VAL A 289 -20.59 -13.91 14.50
CA VAL A 289 -19.88 -14.36 15.69
C VAL A 289 -21.02 -14.80 16.62
N PRO A 290 -21.15 -16.10 17.00
CA PRO A 290 -22.15 -16.49 17.97
C PRO A 290 -21.83 -15.73 19.27
N PRO A 291 -22.86 -15.20 19.98
CA PRO A 291 -22.63 -14.65 21.31
C PRO A 291 -21.99 -15.75 22.14
N VAL A 292 -20.84 -15.47 22.72
CA VAL A 292 -20.23 -16.32 23.73
C VAL A 292 -21.29 -16.51 24.81
N ALA A 293 -21.78 -17.73 24.93
CA ALA A 293 -22.71 -18.11 26.01
C ALA A 293 -21.99 -17.81 27.33
N GLY A 294 -22.45 -16.82 28.04
CA GLY A 294 -22.02 -16.55 29.40
C GLY A 294 -22.19 -17.83 30.25
N PRO A 295 -21.31 -18.05 31.24
CA PRO A 295 -21.38 -19.25 32.08
C PRO A 295 -22.75 -19.33 32.76
N GLY A 296 -23.45 -20.45 32.50
CA GLY A 296 -24.73 -20.75 33.10
C GLY A 296 -24.65 -20.73 34.62
N THR A 297 -25.58 -20.06 35.23
CA THR A 297 -25.87 -20.10 36.65
C THR A 297 -26.10 -21.53 37.09
N ALA A 298 -25.19 -22.09 37.87
CA ALA A 298 -25.41 -23.29 38.66
C ALA A 298 -26.09 -22.91 39.98
N PRO A 299 -26.96 -23.77 40.53
CA PRO A 299 -27.75 -23.44 41.72
C PRO A 299 -26.93 -23.44 42.99
N SER A 300 -27.28 -22.49 43.87
CA SER A 300 -26.75 -22.29 45.23
C SER A 300 -26.96 -23.50 46.15
N PRO A 301 -26.03 -23.92 46.97
CA PRO A 301 -26.27 -24.57 48.24
C PRO A 301 -26.04 -23.65 49.44
N ALA A 302 -26.85 -23.91 50.45
CA ALA A 302 -27.12 -23.18 51.67
C ALA A 302 -25.90 -22.91 52.60
N ALA A 303 -26.19 -21.93 53.43
CA ALA A 303 -25.56 -21.27 54.54
C ALA A 303 -24.68 -22.06 55.55
N ALA A 304 -23.69 -21.33 56.06
CA ALA A 304 -23.21 -21.00 57.40
C ALA A 304 -21.88 -21.65 57.83
N PRO A 305 -21.18 -21.16 58.89
CA PRO A 305 -21.10 -19.80 59.39
C PRO A 305 -19.65 -19.22 59.58
N THR A 306 -19.60 -17.96 59.79
CA THR A 306 -18.61 -17.06 60.52
C THR A 306 -17.29 -17.63 61.09
N ALA A 307 -16.20 -16.94 60.74
CA ALA A 307 -15.10 -16.63 61.69
C ALA A 307 -14.56 -15.25 61.36
N GLN A 308 -14.64 -14.37 62.38
CA GLN A 308 -13.98 -13.07 62.45
C GLN A 308 -12.53 -13.21 62.80
N THR A 309 -11.65 -12.40 62.24
CA THR A 309 -10.42 -11.91 62.86
C THR A 309 -9.98 -10.64 62.13
N GLU A 310 -10.22 -9.56 62.72
CA GLU A 310 -9.41 -8.46 63.30
C GLU A 310 -8.27 -7.91 62.46
N VAL A 311 -8.48 -6.69 62.17
CA VAL A 311 -7.76 -5.41 62.09
C VAL A 311 -6.34 -5.38 62.70
N VAL A 312 -5.39 -4.81 62.01
CA VAL A 312 -4.33 -3.86 62.43
C VAL A 312 -3.76 -3.25 61.14
N GLY A 313 -3.88 -2.00 60.81
CA GLY A 313 -3.23 -0.81 61.41
C GLY A 313 -2.17 -0.33 60.43
N ASP A 314 -2.45 0.71 59.70
CA ASP A 314 -1.99 2.11 59.90
C ASP A 314 -0.65 2.53 59.19
N LEU A 315 -0.68 3.79 58.76
CA LEU A 315 0.40 4.75 58.45
C LEU A 315 0.86 4.80 56.98
N ALA A 316 0.63 5.83 56.31
CA ALA A 316 0.90 7.24 56.34
C ALA A 316 1.40 7.75 54.99
N ASP A 317 0.70 8.72 54.50
CA ASP A 317 1.13 10.00 53.92
C ASP A 317 2.43 10.08 53.09
N SER A 318 2.26 10.47 51.84
CA SER A 318 3.18 11.43 51.21
C SER A 318 2.47 12.23 50.10
N ARG A 319 2.02 13.42 50.52
CA ARG A 319 1.69 14.52 49.62
C ARG A 319 2.95 14.96 48.88
N THR A 320 2.86 15.09 47.57
CA THR A 320 3.80 15.96 46.84
C THR A 320 3.03 17.08 46.18
N GLN A 321 3.42 18.28 46.58
CA GLN A 321 2.85 19.57 46.28
C GLN A 321 3.06 19.94 44.79
N VAL A 322 2.03 20.55 44.26
CA VAL A 322 2.07 21.35 43.04
C VAL A 322 2.67 22.71 43.40
N LEU A 323 3.73 23.12 42.72
CA LEU A 323 4.21 24.49 42.70
C LEU A 323 3.83 25.11 41.35
N GLY A 324 2.86 26.01 41.41
CA GLY A 324 2.57 26.95 40.35
C GLY A 324 3.51 28.16 40.44
N ALA A 325 3.92 28.65 39.28
CA ALA A 325 4.45 30.01 39.17
C ALA A 325 3.86 30.66 37.91
N ALA A 326 3.07 31.69 38.16
CA ALA A 326 2.59 32.64 37.17
C ALA A 326 3.55 33.84 37.11
N SER A 327 3.71 34.43 35.92
CA SER A 327 3.80 35.88 35.64
C SER A 327 4.02 36.06 34.15
N ALA A 328 3.10 36.62 33.38
CA ALA A 328 2.82 38.03 33.15
C ALA A 328 3.93 38.73 32.32
N GLY A 329 3.51 39.20 31.14
CA GLY A 329 4.27 40.11 30.29
C GLY A 329 3.65 40.23 28.90
N GLY A 330 2.71 41.16 28.73
CA GLY A 330 2.09 41.46 27.46
C GLY A 330 2.96 42.36 26.58
N ALA A 331 2.78 42.25 25.27
CA ALA A 331 2.98 43.37 24.34
C ALA A 331 2.12 43.12 23.10
N ALA A 332 1.19 44.01 22.88
CA ALA A 332 0.42 44.14 21.66
C ALA A 332 1.31 44.71 20.55
N VAL A 333 1.24 44.14 19.37
CA VAL A 333 1.59 44.83 18.13
C VAL A 333 0.49 44.60 17.09
N THR A 334 -0.07 45.71 16.71
CA THR A 334 -1.06 45.99 15.70
C THR A 334 -0.65 45.57 14.27
N GLY A 335 -1.55 44.95 13.57
CA GLY A 335 -2.02 45.22 12.23
C GLY A 335 -1.05 45.22 11.05
N ALA A 336 -1.32 44.26 10.11
CA ALA A 336 -1.32 44.57 8.68
C ALA A 336 -2.15 43.50 7.96
N ARG A 337 -3.30 43.88 7.46
CA ARG A 337 -4.03 43.15 6.44
C ARG A 337 -3.24 43.24 5.12
N THR A 338 -2.85 42.10 4.57
CA THR A 338 -2.48 42.04 3.16
C THR A 338 -3.49 41.16 2.41
N SER A 339 -4.04 41.77 1.42
CA SER A 339 -5.03 41.31 0.47
C SER A 339 -4.69 40.01 -0.24
N ALA A 340 -5.71 39.15 -0.40
CA ALA A 340 -5.70 38.01 -1.28
C ALA A 340 -5.37 38.43 -2.71
N GLY A 341 -4.23 38.01 -3.23
CA GLY A 341 -3.89 38.04 -4.64
C GLY A 341 -4.49 36.82 -5.34
N ALA A 342 -5.42 37.03 -6.25
CA ALA A 342 -5.96 36.03 -7.15
C ALA A 342 -4.85 35.47 -8.04
N MET A 343 -4.75 34.12 -8.12
CA MET A 343 -3.93 33.42 -9.10
C MET A 343 -4.47 33.68 -10.52
N PRO A 344 -3.59 33.97 -11.48
CA PRO A 344 -3.99 34.08 -12.87
C PRO A 344 -4.30 32.68 -13.48
N PRO A 345 -5.21 32.61 -14.48
CA PRO A 345 -5.57 31.33 -15.09
C PRO A 345 -4.41 30.78 -15.93
N LEU A 346 -4.17 29.47 -15.81
CA LEU A 346 -3.23 28.72 -16.61
C LEU A 346 -3.62 28.81 -18.09
N ARG A 347 -2.72 29.36 -18.92
CA ARG A 347 -2.82 29.34 -20.37
C ARG A 347 -2.66 27.94 -20.88
N ARG A 348 -3.59 27.44 -21.70
CA ARG A 348 -3.42 26.27 -22.56
C ARG A 348 -2.27 26.49 -23.53
N PRO A 349 -1.43 25.49 -23.81
CA PRO A 349 -0.49 25.59 -24.94
C PRO A 349 -1.25 25.63 -26.26
N PRO A 350 -0.70 26.30 -27.31
CA PRO A 350 -1.32 26.33 -28.61
C PRO A 350 -1.32 24.95 -29.25
N GLU A 351 -2.44 24.60 -29.87
CA GLU A 351 -2.56 23.45 -30.76
C GLU A 351 -1.66 23.71 -31.98
N ASP A 352 -0.58 22.95 -32.13
CA ASP A 352 0.25 22.99 -33.33
C ASP A 352 -0.46 22.30 -34.48
N ASP A 353 -0.92 23.15 -35.44
CA ASP A 353 -1.32 22.78 -36.79
C ASP A 353 -0.13 22.17 -37.58
N GLU A 354 0.08 20.85 -37.45
CA GLU A 354 0.97 20.09 -38.34
C GLU A 354 0.24 18.97 -39.08
N GLU A 355 -0.91 19.29 -39.64
CA GLU A 355 -1.56 18.48 -40.67
C GLU A 355 -1.63 19.20 -42.01
N ARG A 356 -0.50 19.51 -42.64
CA ARG A 356 -0.42 19.80 -44.07
C ARG A 356 1.03 19.79 -44.53
N ARG A 357 1.53 18.62 -44.92
CA ARG A 357 2.59 18.45 -45.93
C ARG A 357 2.98 16.96 -46.07
N TYR A 358 2.15 16.23 -46.76
CA TYR A 358 2.61 15.11 -47.60
C TYR A 358 1.53 14.82 -48.65
N ALA A 359 1.66 15.50 -49.80
CA ALA A 359 1.06 15.04 -51.06
C ALA A 359 2.16 14.29 -51.84
N PRO A 360 1.91 13.09 -52.35
CA PRO A 360 2.85 12.42 -53.26
C PRO A 360 2.73 13.05 -54.63
N THR A 361 3.83 13.60 -55.14
CA THR A 361 3.96 13.93 -56.57
C THR A 361 4.16 12.66 -57.35
N GLY A 362 3.20 12.37 -58.21
CA GLY A 362 3.20 11.28 -59.17
C GLY A 362 4.32 11.39 -60.18
N ASP A 363 4.74 10.20 -60.52
CA ASP A 363 5.54 9.76 -61.61
C ASP A 363 5.09 10.26 -62.98
N ASP A 364 5.99 10.63 -63.83
CA ASP A 364 5.82 10.40 -65.30
C ASP A 364 7.19 10.21 -66.02
N GLY A 365 7.33 9.10 -66.51
CA GLY A 365 8.04 8.33 -67.34
C GLY A 365 8.93 8.94 -68.44
N ARG A 366 9.73 8.13 -68.97
CA ARG A 366 10.26 7.91 -70.31
C ARG A 366 11.80 7.76 -70.41
N ARG A 367 12.11 6.51 -70.64
CA ARG A 367 12.94 6.01 -71.76
C ARG A 367 14.16 6.86 -72.22
N ARG A 368 15.36 6.32 -72.20
CA ARG A 368 16.08 5.80 -73.41
C ARG A 368 17.58 5.60 -73.12
N ASN A 369 17.98 4.41 -73.52
CA ASN A 369 19.19 4.06 -74.29
C ASN A 369 20.58 4.61 -73.86
N ARG A 370 21.40 3.81 -73.37
CA ARG A 370 22.49 3.03 -74.07
C ARG A 370 23.23 2.19 -73.06
#